data_1117094dbb822e9dfb8811948074ae67
#
_entry.id   1117094dbb822e9dfb8811948074ae67
#
_cell.length_a   1.000
_cell.length_b   1.000
_cell.length_c   1.000
_cell.angle_alpha   90.00
_cell.angle_beta   90.00
_cell.angle_gamma   90.00
#
_symmetry.space_group_name_H-M   'P 1'
#
loop_
_entity.id
_entity.type
_entity.pdbx_description
1 polymer ?
#
loop_
_entity_poly.entity_id
_entity_poly.type
_entity_poly.pdbx_seq_one_letter_code
_entity_poly.pdbx_strand_id
1 'polypeptide(L)'
;MKLQITDQYQITTDEFQYIVNRKRTRKSGPDWEPESYHPTFQGALQHIGERLVRGSDAQTLADAIADVENVTTTLSQAVKGQFGDVLDPQNTEGQG
;
A
#
# COMPACT_ATOMS: atom_id res chain seq x y z
N MET A 1 3.55 -5.35 -13.55
CA MET A 1 3.06 -5.86 -12.26
C MET A 1 1.89 -5.02 -11.78
N LYS A 2 0.95 -5.64 -11.18
CA LYS A 2 -0.21 -4.95 -10.60
C LYS A 2 -0.47 -5.53 -9.23
N LEU A 3 -0.41 -4.69 -8.21
CA LEU A 3 -0.51 -5.13 -6.84
C LEU A 3 -1.63 -4.36 -6.14
N GLN A 4 -2.69 -5.07 -5.75
CA GLN A 4 -3.80 -4.46 -5.03
C GLN A 4 -3.43 -4.31 -3.57
N ILE A 5 -3.41 -3.07 -3.07
CA ILE A 5 -3.05 -2.81 -1.67
C ILE A 5 -4.30 -2.70 -0.81
N THR A 6 -5.22 -1.84 -1.19
CA THR A 6 -6.51 -1.70 -0.52
C THR A 6 -7.59 -1.59 -1.58
N ASP A 7 -8.84 -1.43 -1.17
CA ASP A 7 -9.93 -1.21 -2.11
C ASP A 7 -9.75 0.07 -2.93
N GLN A 8 -8.99 1.02 -2.41
CA GLN A 8 -8.84 2.33 -3.03
C GLN A 8 -7.50 2.55 -3.70
N TYR A 9 -6.51 1.69 -3.43
CA TYR A 9 -5.15 1.89 -3.93
C TYR A 9 -4.56 0.63 -4.51
N GLN A 10 -3.86 0.80 -5.62
CA GLN A 10 -3.05 -0.27 -6.19
C GLN A 10 -1.73 0.32 -6.71
N ILE A 11 -0.74 -0.54 -6.84
CA ILE A 11 0.55 -0.17 -7.41
C ILE A 11 0.73 -0.92 -8.70
N THR A 12 1.07 -0.19 -9.76
CA THR A 12 1.47 -0.78 -11.03
C THR A 12 2.90 -0.36 -11.34
N THR A 13 3.52 -1.01 -12.29
CA THR A 13 4.90 -0.68 -12.67
C THR A 13 5.01 -0.44 -14.16
N ASP A 14 5.94 0.46 -14.52
CA ASP A 14 6.42 0.55 -15.88
C ASP A 14 7.91 0.20 -15.86
N GLU A 15 8.66 0.57 -16.91
CA GLU A 15 10.06 0.20 -16.99
C GLU A 15 10.93 0.84 -15.91
N PHE A 16 10.52 1.98 -15.39
CA PHE A 16 11.40 2.80 -14.58
C PHE A 16 10.86 3.13 -13.20
N GLN A 17 9.59 2.86 -12.93
CA GLN A 17 9.02 3.37 -11.70
C GLN A 17 7.80 2.58 -11.24
N TYR A 18 7.43 2.83 -10.00
CA TYR A 18 6.22 2.29 -9.39
C TYR A 18 5.18 3.39 -9.37
N ILE A 19 3.96 3.06 -9.78
CA ILE A 19 2.89 4.04 -9.91
C ILE A 19 1.81 3.71 -8.90
N VAL A 20 1.50 4.66 -8.02
CA VAL A 20 0.37 4.54 -7.10
C VAL A 20 -0.87 5.02 -7.82
N ASN A 21 -1.86 4.15 -7.93
CA ASN A 21 -3.13 4.47 -8.56
C ASN A 21 -4.22 4.49 -7.50
N ARG A 22 -5.09 5.49 -7.60
CA ARG A 22 -6.22 5.63 -6.72
C ARG A 22 -7.50 5.33 -7.47
N LYS A 23 -8.40 4.61 -6.82
CA LYS A 23 -9.69 4.30 -7.40
C LYS A 23 -10.60 5.50 -7.37
N ARG A 24 -11.24 5.76 -8.50
CA ARG A 24 -12.25 6.80 -8.61
C ARG A 24 -13.53 6.19 -9.12
N THR A 25 -14.66 6.65 -8.59
CA THR A 25 -15.96 6.21 -9.05
C THR A 25 -16.51 7.25 -10.02
N ARG A 26 -16.78 6.82 -11.24
CA ARG A 26 -17.31 7.68 -12.28
C ARG A 26 -18.66 7.13 -12.72
N LYS A 27 -19.38 7.89 -13.54
CA LYS A 27 -20.66 7.44 -14.07
C LYS A 27 -20.54 6.15 -14.86
N SER A 28 -19.40 5.95 -15.49
CA SER A 28 -19.13 4.74 -16.28
C SER A 28 -18.64 3.57 -15.41
N GLY A 29 -18.49 3.78 -14.10
CA GLY A 29 -18.02 2.75 -13.18
C GLY A 29 -16.69 3.11 -12.55
N PRO A 30 -16.09 2.17 -11.80
CA PRO A 30 -14.81 2.42 -11.15
C PRO A 30 -13.70 2.61 -12.18
N ASP A 31 -12.80 3.50 -11.87
CA ASP A 31 -11.67 3.83 -12.71
C ASP A 31 -10.44 4.06 -11.85
N TRP A 32 -9.26 3.75 -12.37
CA TRP A 32 -8.01 3.90 -11.66
C TRP A 32 -7.21 5.02 -12.27
N GLU A 33 -6.81 5.99 -11.45
CA GLU A 33 -6.02 7.13 -11.91
C GLU A 33 -4.67 7.16 -11.22
N PRO A 34 -3.60 7.42 -11.98
CA PRO A 34 -2.29 7.60 -11.35
C PRO A 34 -2.32 8.78 -10.39
N GLU A 35 -1.85 8.56 -9.18
CA GLU A 35 -1.77 9.60 -8.17
C GLU A 35 -0.34 10.07 -7.96
N SER A 36 0.62 9.12 -7.97
CA SER A 36 2.01 9.47 -7.76
C SER A 36 2.92 8.43 -8.39
N TYR A 37 4.17 8.83 -8.60
CA TYR A 37 5.19 8.01 -9.24
C TYR A 37 6.40 7.92 -8.32
N HIS A 38 6.96 6.73 -8.15
CA HIS A 38 8.03 6.49 -7.19
C HIS A 38 9.12 5.61 -7.79
N PRO A 39 10.40 5.93 -7.53
CA PRO A 39 11.48 5.10 -8.05
C PRO A 39 11.63 3.78 -7.30
N THR A 40 11.02 3.65 -6.12
CA THR A 40 11.13 2.43 -5.33
C THR A 40 9.75 1.96 -4.88
N PHE A 41 9.64 0.65 -4.67
CA PHE A 41 8.43 0.06 -4.14
C PHE A 41 8.12 0.58 -2.74
N GLN A 42 9.14 0.70 -1.92
CA GLN A 42 8.98 1.22 -0.57
C GLN A 42 8.42 2.64 -0.57
N GLY A 43 8.88 3.47 -1.46
CA GLY A 43 8.35 4.83 -1.60
C GLY A 43 6.88 4.84 -1.95
N ALA A 44 6.47 3.94 -2.85
CA ALA A 44 5.06 3.84 -3.22
C ALA A 44 4.20 3.40 -2.03
N LEU A 45 4.65 2.39 -1.28
CA LEU A 45 3.93 1.94 -0.09
C LEU A 45 3.84 3.05 0.95
N GLN A 46 4.92 3.80 1.14
CA GLN A 46 4.92 4.90 2.10
C GLN A 46 3.91 5.97 1.73
N HIS A 47 3.80 6.28 0.45
CA HIS A 47 2.81 7.23 -0.02
C HIS A 47 1.39 6.78 0.34
N ILE A 48 1.08 5.51 0.06
CA ILE A 48 -0.24 4.97 0.39
C ILE A 48 -0.47 5.00 1.89
N GLY A 49 0.54 4.61 2.68
CA GLY A 49 0.43 4.62 4.12
C GLY A 49 0.10 6.01 4.66
N GLU A 50 0.77 7.03 4.15
CA GLU A 50 0.51 8.40 4.56
C GLU A 50 -0.91 8.84 4.21
N ARG A 51 -1.38 8.46 3.03
CA ARG A 51 -2.74 8.79 2.62
C ARG A 51 -3.77 8.14 3.53
N LEU A 52 -3.56 6.88 3.88
CA LEU A 52 -4.49 6.17 4.74
C LEU A 52 -4.54 6.78 6.14
N VAL A 53 -3.39 7.14 6.68
CA VAL A 53 -3.32 7.78 7.99
C VAL A 53 -4.00 9.16 7.97
N ARG A 54 -3.75 9.95 6.94
CA ARG A 54 -4.37 11.27 6.83
C ARG A 54 -5.88 11.20 6.68
N GLY A 55 -6.37 10.14 6.10
CA GLY A 55 -7.81 9.95 5.92
C GLY A 55 -8.50 9.38 7.14
N SER A 56 -7.77 9.08 8.20
CA SER A 56 -8.36 8.51 9.40
C SER A 56 -9.07 9.60 10.23
N ASP A 57 -9.99 9.16 11.07
CA ASP A 57 -10.73 10.03 11.95
C ASP A 57 -10.12 10.11 13.34
N ALA A 58 -8.84 9.79 13.47
CA ALA A 58 -8.17 9.79 14.76
C ALA A 58 -8.22 11.17 15.41
N GLN A 59 -8.68 11.22 16.65
CA GLN A 59 -8.81 12.47 17.36
C GLN A 59 -7.91 12.53 18.59
N THR A 60 -7.28 11.44 18.93
CA THR A 60 -6.37 11.37 20.07
C THR A 60 -5.07 10.73 19.63
N LEU A 61 -4.03 10.91 20.46
CA LEU A 61 -2.76 10.28 20.16
C LEU A 61 -2.88 8.75 20.15
N ALA A 62 -3.66 8.19 21.06
CA ALA A 62 -3.86 6.76 21.11
C ALA A 62 -4.52 6.24 19.83
N ASP A 63 -5.54 6.97 19.35
CA ASP A 63 -6.22 6.59 18.12
C ASP A 63 -5.26 6.69 16.93
N ALA A 64 -4.43 7.71 16.91
CA ALA A 64 -3.46 7.87 15.83
C ALA A 64 -2.45 6.72 15.81
N ILE A 65 -1.99 6.29 16.97
CA ILE A 65 -1.07 5.16 17.06
C ILE A 65 -1.75 3.88 16.57
N ALA A 66 -2.99 3.66 16.98
CA ALA A 66 -3.73 2.49 16.52
C ALA A 66 -3.92 2.51 15.00
N ASP A 67 -4.22 3.67 14.43
CA ASP A 67 -4.40 3.80 12.99
C ASP A 67 -3.11 3.49 12.24
N VAL A 68 -1.97 3.95 12.74
CA VAL A 68 -0.68 3.66 12.13
C VAL A 68 -0.40 2.15 12.17
N GLU A 69 -0.68 1.50 13.28
CA GLU A 69 -0.50 0.06 13.40
C GLU A 69 -1.41 -0.69 12.43
N ASN A 70 -2.67 -0.26 12.32
CA ASN A 70 -3.61 -0.89 11.39
C ASN A 70 -3.17 -0.72 9.94
N VAL A 71 -2.69 0.46 9.57
CA VAL A 71 -2.21 0.71 8.22
C VAL A 71 -0.99 -0.15 7.93
N THR A 72 -0.05 -0.22 8.86
CA THR A 72 1.14 -1.04 8.69
C THR A 72 0.77 -2.51 8.50
N THR A 73 -0.16 -3.00 9.31
CA THR A 73 -0.62 -4.39 9.21
C THR A 73 -1.29 -4.62 7.85
N THR A 74 -2.16 -3.70 7.42
CA THR A 74 -2.85 -3.81 6.15
C THR A 74 -1.85 -3.89 4.99
N LEU A 75 -0.86 -2.99 4.99
CA LEU A 75 0.14 -2.98 3.93
C LEU A 75 0.99 -4.24 3.95
N SER A 76 1.39 -4.69 5.13
CA SER A 76 2.17 -5.91 5.26
C SER A 76 1.43 -7.12 4.76
N GLN A 77 0.17 -7.23 5.10
CA GLN A 77 -0.64 -8.36 4.66
C GLN A 77 -0.89 -8.36 3.16
N ALA A 78 -1.12 -7.17 2.59
CA ALA A 78 -1.34 -7.06 1.16
C ALA A 78 -0.10 -7.50 0.39
N VAL A 79 1.07 -7.04 0.82
CA VAL A 79 2.32 -7.36 0.16
C VAL A 79 2.65 -8.85 0.35
N LYS A 80 2.53 -9.33 1.57
CA LYS A 80 2.82 -10.73 1.88
C LYS A 80 1.89 -11.68 1.12
N GLY A 81 0.62 -11.32 1.01
CA GLY A 81 -0.35 -12.13 0.30
C GLY A 81 -0.05 -12.28 -1.18
N GLN A 82 0.62 -11.30 -1.78
CA GLN A 82 0.88 -11.32 -3.21
C GLN A 82 2.29 -11.76 -3.56
N PHE A 83 3.25 -11.54 -2.68
CA PHE A 83 4.63 -11.96 -2.91
C PHE A 83 5.02 -13.20 -2.12
N GLY A 84 4.19 -13.57 -1.17
CA GLY A 84 4.42 -14.80 -0.41
C GLY A 84 5.75 -14.77 0.32
N ASP A 85 6.48 -15.86 0.17
CA ASP A 85 7.71 -16.07 0.91
C ASP A 85 8.83 -15.12 0.51
N VAL A 86 8.71 -14.48 -0.62
CA VAL A 86 9.76 -13.58 -1.09
C VAL A 86 10.00 -12.46 -0.12
N LEU A 87 8.92 -11.96 0.51
CA LEU A 87 9.01 -10.84 1.43
C LEU A 87 8.94 -11.25 2.89
N ASP A 88 8.84 -12.54 3.16
CA ASP A 88 8.78 -13.03 4.53
C ASP A 88 10.18 -13.18 5.08
N PRO A 89 10.60 -12.34 6.04
CA PRO A 89 11.96 -12.43 6.58
C PRO A 89 12.22 -13.74 7.30
N GLN A 90 11.19 -14.42 7.76
CA GLN A 90 11.38 -15.67 8.44
C GLN A 90 11.87 -16.78 7.51
N ASN A 91 11.50 -16.71 6.26
CA ASN A 91 12.03 -17.66 5.30
C ASN A 91 13.52 -17.48 5.13
N THR A 92 13.99 -16.27 5.22
CA THR A 92 15.41 -16.00 5.14
C THR A 92 16.12 -16.50 6.38
N GLU A 93 15.50 -16.29 7.52
CA GLU A 93 16.09 -16.75 8.76
C GLU A 93 16.03 -18.24 8.91
N GLY A 94 15.07 -18.86 8.28
CA GLY A 94 14.94 -20.30 8.36
C GLY A 94 16.16 -21.03 7.87
N GLN A 95 17.00 -20.36 7.15
CA GLN A 95 18.25 -20.94 6.71
C GLN A 95 19.33 -20.77 7.69
N GLY A 96 19.19 -19.81 8.53
CA GLY A 96 20.20 -19.52 9.51
C GLY A 96 20.33 -20.56 10.58
#